data_12aef195998169dd2cfdf43e26d65ecd
#
_entry.id   12aef195998169dd2cfdf43e26d65ecd
#
_cell.length_a   1.000
_cell.length_b   1.000
_cell.length_c   1.000
_cell.angle_alpha   90.00
_cell.angle_beta   90.00
_cell.angle_gamma   90.00
#
_symmetry.space_group_name_H-M   'P 1'
#
loop_
_entity.id
_entity.type
_entity.pdbx_description
1 polymer ?
#
loop_
_entity_poly.entity_id
_entity_poly.type
_entity_poly.pdbx_seq_one_letter_code
_entity_poly.pdbx_strand_id
1 'polypeptide(L)'
;MNVIKRSGEEVVFDASKIENAIKKANKATTHNQMTDELIHSVTQSVIDKCENLKRSPNVEEIQDMVEGELMEHRCFAVAHNYITYRYERALIRKANSTDKQIMSLLERNNEEVKQENSNKNPTVNSVQRDYMAGEVSKDITKRFLLPQDVMEAHEKGIIHFHDSDYFAQHMHNCCLVNLEDMLQNGTVISETMIEKPKSFSTACNVATQIIAQVASSQYGGQSITLSHLAPFVDVSRQKFRKEVKEEFETIGLELDDEKINALAEERLKKEITKGVQTIQYQVVTLMTTNGQAPFITVFMYLNEVPEGRLRDDLAMIIEETLKQRMK
;
A
#
# COMPACT_ATOMS: atom_id res chain seq x y z
N MET A 1 33.19 22.95 15.42
CA MET A 1 33.26 22.10 14.23
C MET A 1 32.00 21.26 14.13
N ASN A 2 31.50 21.02 12.94
CA ASN A 2 30.36 20.12 12.71
C ASN A 2 30.82 18.82 12.02
N VAL A 3 29.97 17.82 12.02
CA VAL A 3 30.18 16.53 11.35
C VAL A 3 28.95 16.15 10.54
N ILE A 4 29.18 15.59 9.35
CA ILE A 4 28.11 15.09 8.49
C ILE A 4 27.83 13.63 8.86
N LYS A 5 26.62 13.37 9.39
CA LYS A 5 26.15 12.01 9.66
C LYS A 5 25.98 11.21 8.36
N ARG A 6 25.86 9.88 8.48
CA ARG A 6 25.53 8.99 7.34
C ARG A 6 24.18 9.30 6.67
N SER A 7 23.26 9.94 7.40
CA SER A 7 21.99 10.45 6.86
C SER A 7 22.13 11.70 6.00
N GLY A 8 23.31 12.31 5.93
CA GLY A 8 23.55 13.62 5.29
C GLY A 8 23.29 14.81 6.20
N GLU A 9 22.76 14.61 7.41
CA GLU A 9 22.53 15.67 8.39
C GLU A 9 23.84 16.17 8.98
N GLU A 10 23.98 17.50 9.08
CA GLU A 10 25.11 18.13 9.72
C GLU A 10 24.80 18.44 11.19
N VAL A 11 25.62 17.92 12.10
CA VAL A 11 25.43 18.06 13.56
C VAL A 11 26.71 18.53 14.23
N VAL A 12 26.59 19.02 15.46
CA VAL A 12 27.75 19.41 16.26
C VAL A 12 28.64 18.21 16.53
N PHE A 13 29.93 18.41 16.31
CA PHE A 13 30.95 17.37 16.54
C PHE A 13 31.05 17.05 18.04
N ASP A 14 31.08 15.77 18.36
CA ASP A 14 31.16 15.25 19.74
C ASP A 14 32.37 14.31 19.84
N ALA A 15 33.46 14.82 20.37
CA ALA A 15 34.71 14.08 20.57
C ALA A 15 34.56 12.85 21.46
N SER A 16 33.61 12.86 22.39
CA SER A 16 33.39 11.74 23.32
C SER A 16 32.99 10.45 22.57
N LYS A 17 32.37 10.58 21.39
CA LYS A 17 32.00 9.43 20.56
C LYS A 17 33.19 8.70 20.01
N ILE A 18 34.28 9.41 19.64
CA ILE A 18 35.54 8.82 19.17
C ILE A 18 36.19 8.07 20.33
N GLU A 19 36.38 8.73 21.46
CA GLU A 19 37.01 8.16 22.65
C GLU A 19 36.27 6.90 23.13
N ASN A 20 34.94 6.98 23.20
CA ASN A 20 34.10 5.83 23.59
C ASN A 20 34.18 4.67 22.59
N ALA A 21 34.32 4.94 21.29
CA ALA A 21 34.49 3.89 20.29
C ALA A 21 35.83 3.18 20.44
N ILE A 22 36.92 3.93 20.67
CA ILE A 22 38.25 3.38 20.91
C ILE A 22 38.25 2.59 22.23
N LYS A 23 37.68 3.13 23.32
CA LYS A 23 37.54 2.40 24.62
C LYS A 23 36.79 1.06 24.48
N LYS A 24 35.74 1.02 23.68
CA LYS A 24 35.02 -0.23 23.40
C LYS A 24 35.89 -1.26 22.66
N ALA A 25 36.62 -0.84 21.63
CA ALA A 25 37.52 -1.69 20.89
C ALA A 25 38.69 -2.18 21.79
N ASN A 26 39.22 -1.30 22.65
CA ASN A 26 40.25 -1.62 23.61
C ASN A 26 39.76 -2.65 24.63
N LYS A 27 38.57 -2.50 25.19
CA LYS A 27 37.95 -3.47 26.12
C LYS A 27 37.73 -4.85 25.51
N ALA A 28 37.46 -4.91 24.21
CA ALA A 28 37.33 -6.16 23.48
C ALA A 28 38.66 -6.83 23.14
N THR A 29 39.76 -6.15 23.40
CA THR A 29 41.13 -6.64 23.13
C THR A 29 41.63 -7.40 24.34
N THR A 30 42.11 -8.63 24.15
CA THR A 30 42.60 -9.52 25.24
C THR A 30 44.07 -9.29 25.61
N HIS A 31 44.87 -8.79 24.64
CA HIS A 31 46.30 -8.56 24.84
C HIS A 31 46.69 -7.20 24.24
N ASN A 32 47.68 -6.56 24.82
CA ASN A 32 48.20 -5.24 24.36
C ASN A 32 47.08 -4.15 24.33
N GLN A 33 46.37 -4.02 25.43
CA GLN A 33 45.41 -2.95 25.64
C GLN A 33 46.13 -1.59 25.70
N MET A 34 45.45 -0.56 25.25
CA MET A 34 45.91 0.84 25.36
C MET A 34 45.64 1.35 26.76
N THR A 35 46.55 2.24 27.26
CA THR A 35 46.30 3.04 28.47
C THR A 35 45.29 4.16 28.15
N ASP A 36 44.66 4.72 29.19
CA ASP A 36 43.69 5.82 29.03
C ASP A 36 44.43 7.08 28.46
N GLU A 37 45.67 7.34 28.83
CA GLU A 37 46.47 8.44 28.28
C GLU A 37 46.71 8.28 26.77
N LEU A 38 46.99 7.05 26.32
CA LEU A 38 47.19 6.75 24.90
C LEU A 38 45.87 6.87 24.12
N ILE A 39 44.75 6.44 24.68
CA ILE A 39 43.42 6.61 24.07
C ILE A 39 43.11 8.09 23.91
N HIS A 40 43.38 8.89 24.94
CA HIS A 40 43.18 10.34 24.88
C HIS A 40 44.07 11.00 23.85
N SER A 41 45.34 10.61 23.77
CA SER A 41 46.30 11.12 22.77
C SER A 41 45.85 10.82 21.33
N VAL A 42 45.42 9.57 21.05
CA VAL A 42 44.90 9.17 19.74
C VAL A 42 43.61 9.94 19.40
N THR A 43 42.73 10.10 20.38
CA THR A 43 41.49 10.87 20.18
C THR A 43 41.81 12.32 19.84
N GLN A 44 42.75 12.97 20.56
CA GLN A 44 43.15 14.34 20.29
C GLN A 44 43.76 14.51 18.91
N SER A 45 44.61 13.57 18.49
CA SER A 45 45.20 13.60 17.15
C SER A 45 44.17 13.54 16.05
N VAL A 46 43.11 12.70 16.22
CA VAL A 46 41.99 12.64 15.27
C VAL A 46 41.22 13.97 15.25
N ILE A 47 41.00 14.60 16.41
CA ILE A 47 40.30 15.91 16.50
C ILE A 47 41.11 16.95 15.72
N ASP A 48 42.43 17.02 15.94
CA ASP A 48 43.33 17.97 15.28
C ASP A 48 43.33 17.76 13.75
N LYS A 49 43.34 16.50 13.29
CA LYS A 49 43.21 16.17 11.86
C LYS A 49 41.86 16.63 11.29
N CYS A 50 40.77 16.44 12.03
CA CYS A 50 39.43 16.92 11.62
C CYS A 50 39.34 18.44 11.51
N GLU A 51 39.93 19.17 12.47
CA GLU A 51 39.95 20.63 12.46
C GLU A 51 40.77 21.19 11.29
N ASN A 52 41.86 20.51 10.93
CA ASN A 52 42.71 20.90 9.82
C ASN A 52 42.07 20.76 8.44
N LEU A 53 40.95 19.99 8.30
CA LEU A 53 40.22 19.87 7.04
C LEU A 53 39.52 21.16 6.58
N LYS A 54 39.29 22.15 7.49
CA LYS A 54 38.59 23.41 7.20
C LYS A 54 37.18 23.22 6.59
N ARG A 55 36.60 22.06 6.77
CA ARG A 55 35.22 21.68 6.40
C ARG A 55 34.68 20.66 7.39
N SER A 56 33.37 20.44 7.37
CA SER A 56 32.78 19.36 8.15
C SER A 56 33.17 18.00 7.56
N PRO A 57 33.90 17.13 8.31
CA PRO A 57 34.18 15.76 7.89
C PRO A 57 32.93 14.91 7.97
N ASN A 58 32.80 13.87 7.19
CA ASN A 58 31.81 12.86 7.38
C ASN A 58 32.25 11.77 8.37
N VAL A 59 31.29 10.99 8.88
CA VAL A 59 31.58 9.95 9.89
C VAL A 59 32.56 8.90 9.38
N GLU A 60 32.54 8.54 8.10
CA GLU A 60 33.46 7.55 7.55
C GLU A 60 34.90 8.08 7.50
N GLU A 61 35.07 9.34 7.10
CA GLU A 61 36.42 10.00 7.15
C GLU A 61 36.99 10.02 8.56
N ILE A 62 36.15 10.32 9.56
CA ILE A 62 36.59 10.29 10.98
C ILE A 62 37.00 8.87 11.38
N GLN A 63 36.26 7.86 10.97
CA GLN A 63 36.62 6.46 11.27
C GLN A 63 37.92 6.03 10.61
N ASP A 64 38.14 6.46 9.36
CA ASP A 64 39.41 6.21 8.65
C ASP A 64 40.58 6.88 9.37
N MET A 65 40.40 8.11 9.88
CA MET A 65 41.42 8.79 10.69
C MET A 65 41.70 8.03 12.00
N VAL A 66 40.67 7.52 12.68
CA VAL A 66 40.84 6.72 13.92
C VAL A 66 41.64 5.43 13.61
N GLU A 67 41.32 4.73 12.54
CA GLU A 67 42.06 3.55 12.10
C GLU A 67 43.54 3.87 11.81
N GLY A 68 43.78 4.95 11.09
CA GLY A 68 45.15 5.44 10.78
C GLY A 68 45.91 5.74 12.06
N GLU A 69 45.34 6.52 12.99
CA GLU A 69 46.02 6.88 14.26
C GLU A 69 46.31 5.64 15.13
N LEU A 70 45.39 4.69 15.23
CA LEU A 70 45.61 3.43 15.95
C LEU A 70 46.79 2.63 15.34
N MET A 71 46.92 2.63 14.03
CA MET A 71 48.05 2.00 13.30
C MET A 71 49.36 2.75 13.52
N GLU A 72 49.37 4.09 13.40
CA GLU A 72 50.56 4.94 13.61
C GLU A 72 51.11 4.76 15.02
N HIS A 73 50.26 4.64 16.01
CA HIS A 73 50.62 4.38 17.41
C HIS A 73 50.90 2.90 17.71
N ARG A 74 50.97 2.04 16.68
CA ARG A 74 51.24 0.59 16.77
C ARG A 74 50.24 -0.19 17.67
N CYS A 75 49.02 0.33 17.83
CA CYS A 75 47.98 -0.31 18.60
C CYS A 75 47.23 -1.35 17.75
N PHE A 76 47.93 -2.25 17.08
CA PHE A 76 47.39 -3.16 16.06
C PHE A 76 46.28 -4.04 16.54
N ALA A 77 46.31 -4.54 17.79
CA ALA A 77 45.26 -5.38 18.30
C ALA A 77 43.94 -4.62 18.54
N VAL A 78 44.04 -3.37 18.99
CA VAL A 78 42.88 -2.51 19.16
C VAL A 78 42.34 -2.03 17.82
N ALA A 79 43.23 -1.69 16.88
CA ALA A 79 42.89 -1.33 15.51
C ALA A 79 42.14 -2.47 14.81
N HIS A 80 42.62 -3.72 14.97
CA HIS A 80 41.94 -4.90 14.41
C HIS A 80 40.49 -5.05 14.93
N ASN A 81 40.27 -4.94 16.24
CA ASN A 81 38.96 -5.01 16.84
C ASN A 81 38.07 -3.84 16.41
N TYR A 82 38.61 -2.63 16.27
CA TYR A 82 37.90 -1.45 15.80
C TYR A 82 37.42 -1.63 14.34
N ILE A 83 38.30 -2.06 13.45
CA ILE A 83 38.01 -2.31 12.03
C ILE A 83 37.00 -3.45 11.88
N THR A 84 37.19 -4.56 12.62
CA THR A 84 36.26 -5.68 12.57
C THR A 84 34.86 -5.27 13.01
N TYR A 85 34.75 -4.56 14.15
CA TYR A 85 33.46 -4.05 14.61
C TYR A 85 32.81 -3.08 13.61
N ARG A 86 33.60 -2.15 13.04
CA ARG A 86 33.13 -1.24 11.98
C ARG A 86 32.59 -2.02 10.79
N TYR A 87 33.32 -3.04 10.34
CA TYR A 87 32.92 -3.88 9.22
C TYR A 87 31.64 -4.67 9.51
N GLU A 88 31.53 -5.31 10.67
CA GLU A 88 30.33 -6.02 11.09
C GLU A 88 29.10 -5.09 11.13
N ARG A 89 29.26 -3.90 11.69
CA ARG A 89 28.20 -2.88 11.71
C ARG A 89 27.85 -2.39 10.31
N ALA A 90 28.80 -2.28 9.38
CA ALA A 90 28.56 -1.95 8.00
C ALA A 90 27.77 -3.06 7.27
N LEU A 91 28.12 -4.33 7.53
CA LEU A 91 27.38 -5.48 7.00
C LEU A 91 25.94 -5.52 7.52
N ILE A 92 25.73 -5.31 8.83
CA ILE A 92 24.37 -5.26 9.42
C ILE A 92 23.55 -4.13 8.78
N ARG A 93 24.12 -2.93 8.64
CA ARG A 93 23.45 -1.80 7.98
C ARG A 93 23.12 -2.13 6.52
N LYS A 94 24.07 -2.70 5.77
CA LYS A 94 23.86 -3.12 4.38
C LYS A 94 22.81 -4.23 4.27
N ALA A 95 22.77 -5.15 5.22
CA ALA A 95 21.80 -6.23 5.27
C ALA A 95 20.35 -5.73 5.50
N ASN A 96 20.20 -4.66 6.27
CA ASN A 96 18.91 -4.06 6.61
C ASN A 96 18.68 -2.72 5.86
N SER A 97 19.35 -2.52 4.72
CA SER A 97 19.18 -1.29 3.94
C SER A 97 18.00 -1.39 2.99
N THR A 98 17.38 -0.26 2.70
CA THR A 98 16.36 -0.10 1.65
C THR A 98 16.85 -0.65 0.32
N ASP A 99 18.11 -0.46 -0.02
CA ASP A 99 18.74 -0.99 -1.25
C ASP A 99 18.66 -2.52 -1.32
N LYS A 100 18.90 -3.22 -0.19
CA LYS A 100 18.80 -4.69 -0.16
C LYS A 100 17.35 -5.14 -0.36
N GLN A 101 16.38 -4.48 0.26
CA GLN A 101 14.96 -4.78 0.08
C GLN A 101 14.56 -4.58 -1.39
N ILE A 102 14.95 -3.45 -1.98
CA ILE A 102 14.71 -3.17 -3.40
C ILE A 102 15.36 -4.24 -4.30
N MET A 103 16.62 -4.60 -4.04
CA MET A 103 17.30 -5.65 -4.81
C MET A 103 16.60 -7.01 -4.68
N SER A 104 16.15 -7.38 -3.48
CA SER A 104 15.41 -8.63 -3.29
C SER A 104 14.08 -8.67 -4.05
N LEU A 105 13.42 -7.52 -4.22
CA LEU A 105 12.22 -7.40 -5.06
C LEU A 105 12.57 -7.59 -6.53
N LEU A 106 13.63 -6.96 -7.03
CA LEU A 106 14.09 -7.09 -8.42
C LEU A 106 14.49 -8.54 -8.75
N GLU A 107 15.15 -9.22 -7.83
CA GLU A 107 15.56 -10.62 -7.94
C GLU A 107 14.40 -11.59 -7.70
N ARG A 108 13.23 -11.10 -7.30
CA ARG A 108 12.03 -11.90 -6.96
C ARG A 108 12.26 -12.92 -5.83
N ASN A 109 13.14 -12.61 -4.90
CA ASN A 109 13.49 -13.45 -3.75
C ASN A 109 13.09 -12.85 -2.40
N ASN A 110 12.29 -11.78 -2.39
CA ASN A 110 11.80 -11.15 -1.17
C ASN A 110 10.78 -12.06 -0.47
N GLU A 111 11.14 -12.58 0.69
CA GLU A 111 10.30 -13.54 1.44
C GLU A 111 9.08 -12.89 2.08
N GLU A 112 9.15 -11.62 2.49
CA GLU A 112 8.02 -10.89 3.06
C GLU A 112 6.89 -10.79 2.02
N VAL A 113 7.24 -10.38 0.80
CA VAL A 113 6.29 -10.26 -0.31
C VAL A 113 5.71 -11.60 -0.73
N LYS A 114 6.50 -12.68 -0.69
CA LYS A 114 6.01 -14.03 -1.00
C LYS A 114 5.00 -14.55 0.03
N GLN A 115 5.15 -14.13 1.29
CA GLN A 115 4.27 -14.54 2.39
C GLN A 115 3.12 -13.58 2.61
N GLU A 116 3.13 -12.41 1.99
CA GLU A 116 2.07 -11.43 2.11
C GLU A 116 0.77 -11.97 1.52
N ASN A 117 -0.25 -12.12 2.35
CA ASN A 117 -1.59 -12.50 1.93
C ASN A 117 -2.33 -11.28 1.37
N SER A 118 -1.88 -10.78 0.24
CA SER A 118 -2.48 -9.62 -0.42
C SER A 118 -3.13 -10.00 -1.74
N ASN A 119 -3.98 -9.11 -2.23
CA ASN A 119 -4.58 -9.23 -3.56
C ASN A 119 -3.61 -8.88 -4.70
N LYS A 120 -2.36 -8.62 -4.37
CA LYS A 120 -1.29 -8.28 -5.29
C LYS A 120 -0.57 -9.55 -5.74
N ASN A 121 -0.34 -9.69 -7.04
CA ASN A 121 0.49 -10.76 -7.58
C ASN A 121 1.96 -10.28 -7.67
N PRO A 122 2.87 -10.77 -6.80
CA PRO A 122 4.25 -10.28 -6.72
C PRO A 122 5.09 -10.58 -7.97
N THR A 123 4.59 -11.37 -8.91
CA THR A 123 5.31 -11.67 -10.16
C THR A 123 5.04 -10.65 -11.27
N VAL A 124 4.01 -9.82 -11.12
CA VAL A 124 3.62 -8.79 -12.10
C VAL A 124 4.50 -7.55 -11.94
N ASN A 125 5.05 -7.04 -13.02
CA ASN A 125 6.00 -5.92 -12.99
C ASN A 125 5.42 -4.63 -12.40
N SER A 126 4.15 -4.30 -12.62
CA SER A 126 3.50 -3.15 -12.02
C SER A 126 3.39 -3.28 -10.49
N VAL A 127 3.10 -4.50 -10.01
CA VAL A 127 3.07 -4.81 -8.58
C VAL A 127 4.46 -4.67 -7.95
N GLN A 128 5.51 -5.16 -8.62
CA GLN A 128 6.88 -4.99 -8.13
C GLN A 128 7.30 -3.52 -8.04
N ARG A 129 6.87 -2.69 -8.99
CA ARG A 129 7.10 -1.24 -8.92
C ARG A 129 6.39 -0.61 -7.74
N ASP A 130 5.19 -1.04 -7.41
CA ASP A 130 4.44 -0.57 -6.25
C ASP A 130 5.14 -0.97 -4.93
N TYR A 131 5.61 -2.21 -4.81
CA TYR A 131 6.42 -2.64 -3.67
C TYR A 131 7.72 -1.85 -3.52
N MET A 132 8.42 -1.57 -4.63
CA MET A 132 9.63 -0.73 -4.59
C MET A 132 9.30 0.69 -4.13
N ALA A 133 8.20 1.27 -4.58
CA ALA A 133 7.74 2.58 -4.11
C ALA A 133 7.40 2.54 -2.61
N GLY A 134 6.80 1.45 -2.13
CA GLY A 134 6.54 1.21 -0.72
C GLY A 134 7.82 1.19 0.12
N GLU A 135 8.87 0.49 -0.31
CA GLU A 135 10.15 0.45 0.41
C GLU A 135 10.83 1.83 0.47
N VAL A 136 10.78 2.60 -0.61
CA VAL A 136 11.27 3.99 -0.62
C VAL A 136 10.43 4.86 0.34
N SER A 137 9.11 4.71 0.32
CA SER A 137 8.20 5.44 1.20
C SER A 137 8.44 5.10 2.69
N LYS A 138 8.63 3.83 3.04
CA LYS A 138 9.00 3.39 4.40
C LYS A 138 10.29 4.06 4.87
N ASP A 139 11.32 4.09 4.02
CA ASP A 139 12.60 4.69 4.36
C ASP A 139 12.48 6.22 4.59
N ILE A 140 11.76 6.91 3.71
CA ILE A 140 11.49 8.35 3.85
C ILE A 140 10.66 8.63 5.11
N THR A 141 9.61 7.86 5.37
CA THR A 141 8.77 7.96 6.55
C THR A 141 9.61 7.84 7.83
N LYS A 142 10.47 6.83 7.89
CA LYS A 142 11.35 6.59 9.05
C LYS A 142 12.38 7.68 9.29
N ARG A 143 12.96 8.22 8.23
CA ARG A 143 14.07 9.17 8.37
C ARG A 143 13.65 10.61 8.49
N PHE A 144 12.51 10.99 7.90
CA PHE A 144 12.18 12.41 7.72
C PHE A 144 10.77 12.81 8.19
N LEU A 145 9.79 11.89 8.16
CA LEU A 145 8.40 12.29 8.36
C LEU A 145 7.90 12.03 9.77
N LEU A 146 8.37 10.97 10.43
CA LEU A 146 7.96 10.66 11.79
C LEU A 146 8.94 11.23 12.83
N PRO A 147 8.44 11.64 14.00
CA PRO A 147 9.29 11.99 15.13
C PRO A 147 10.22 10.84 15.50
N GLN A 148 11.46 11.15 15.88
CA GLN A 148 12.47 10.14 16.15
C GLN A 148 12.07 9.20 17.31
N ASP A 149 11.43 9.72 18.34
CA ASP A 149 10.95 8.95 19.50
C ASP A 149 9.87 7.93 19.12
N VAL A 150 8.97 8.28 18.16
CA VAL A 150 7.97 7.38 17.60
C VAL A 150 8.64 6.26 16.85
N MET A 151 9.64 6.57 16.01
CA MET A 151 10.38 5.55 15.25
C MET A 151 11.20 4.63 16.15
N GLU A 152 11.88 5.18 17.18
CA GLU A 152 12.59 4.37 18.16
C GLU A 152 11.64 3.44 18.94
N ALA A 153 10.45 3.90 19.30
CA ALA A 153 9.44 3.08 19.96
C ALA A 153 8.93 1.96 19.05
N HIS A 154 8.75 2.24 17.76
CA HIS A 154 8.37 1.24 16.75
C HIS A 154 9.48 0.18 16.57
N GLU A 155 10.73 0.59 16.40
CA GLU A 155 11.88 -0.30 16.22
C GLU A 155 12.15 -1.18 17.46
N LYS A 156 11.86 -0.67 18.66
CA LYS A 156 11.93 -1.40 19.91
C LYS A 156 10.72 -2.31 20.16
N GLY A 157 9.71 -2.29 19.29
CA GLY A 157 8.49 -3.08 19.43
C GLY A 157 7.55 -2.61 20.54
N ILE A 158 7.73 -1.39 21.07
CA ILE A 158 6.85 -0.80 22.09
C ILE A 158 5.51 -0.42 21.48
N ILE A 159 5.53 0.14 20.26
CA ILE A 159 4.37 0.43 19.44
C ILE A 159 4.55 -0.18 18.06
N HIS A 160 3.46 -0.33 17.33
CA HIS A 160 3.49 -0.65 15.92
C HIS A 160 2.91 0.52 15.11
N PHE A 161 3.77 1.21 14.34
CA PHE A 161 3.32 2.21 13.38
C PHE A 161 2.96 1.49 12.09
N HIS A 162 1.65 1.37 11.85
CA HIS A 162 1.11 0.60 10.73
C HIS A 162 1.23 1.38 9.42
N ASP A 163 1.41 0.67 8.30
CA ASP A 163 1.35 1.20 6.92
C ASP A 163 2.32 2.37 6.66
N SER A 164 3.53 2.28 7.19
CA SER A 164 4.56 3.31 7.00
C SER A 164 4.97 3.50 5.53
N ASP A 165 4.68 2.53 4.68
CA ASP A 165 4.88 2.56 3.22
C ASP A 165 3.85 3.43 2.49
N TYR A 166 2.69 3.68 3.10
CA TYR A 166 1.65 4.57 2.55
C TYR A 166 1.58 5.94 3.24
N PHE A 167 2.45 6.20 4.23
CA PHE A 167 2.43 7.44 5.00
C PHE A 167 2.97 8.64 4.22
N ALA A 168 4.01 8.46 3.42
CA ALA A 168 4.61 9.53 2.62
C ALA A 168 3.71 10.02 1.48
N GLN A 169 2.86 9.14 0.97
CA GLN A 169 1.86 9.44 -0.06
C GLN A 169 0.50 9.01 0.46
N HIS A 170 -0.39 9.98 0.67
CA HIS A 170 -1.70 9.72 1.25
C HIS A 170 -2.57 8.87 0.33
N MET A 171 -2.65 7.59 0.64
CA MET A 171 -3.62 6.66 0.07
C MET A 171 -4.60 6.24 1.16
N HIS A 172 -5.87 6.03 0.79
CA HIS A 172 -6.86 5.50 1.73
C HIS A 172 -6.62 4.01 1.96
N ASN A 173 -6.74 3.57 3.21
CA ASN A 173 -6.71 2.14 3.51
C ASN A 173 -8.01 1.49 3.01
N CYS A 174 -9.12 1.75 3.70
CA CYS A 174 -10.41 1.15 3.41
C CYS A 174 -11.50 2.21 3.26
N CYS A 175 -12.55 1.91 2.52
CA CYS A 175 -13.69 2.82 2.39
C CYS A 175 -15.02 2.09 2.25
N LEU A 176 -16.11 2.81 2.56
CA LEU A 176 -17.47 2.46 2.20
C LEU A 176 -17.83 3.25 0.94
N VAL A 177 -18.15 2.55 -0.14
CA VAL A 177 -18.47 3.20 -1.42
C VAL A 177 -19.96 3.52 -1.46
N ASN A 178 -20.30 4.81 -1.53
CA ASN A 178 -21.68 5.25 -1.67
C ASN A 178 -22.13 5.15 -3.14
N LEU A 179 -22.38 3.92 -3.60
CA LEU A 179 -22.88 3.68 -4.95
C LEU A 179 -24.27 4.29 -5.17
N GLU A 180 -25.09 4.48 -4.11
CA GLU A 180 -26.42 5.08 -4.25
C GLU A 180 -26.29 6.49 -4.84
N ASP A 181 -25.53 7.36 -4.18
CA ASP A 181 -25.32 8.74 -4.64
C ASP A 181 -24.68 8.78 -6.03
N MET A 182 -23.60 8.02 -6.22
CA MET A 182 -22.86 7.98 -7.49
C MET A 182 -23.69 7.50 -8.68
N LEU A 183 -24.60 6.56 -8.47
CA LEU A 183 -25.46 6.03 -9.52
C LEU A 183 -26.73 6.88 -9.73
N GLN A 184 -27.27 7.50 -8.68
CA GLN A 184 -28.49 8.30 -8.80
C GLN A 184 -28.23 9.72 -9.34
N ASN A 185 -27.11 10.33 -8.93
CA ASN A 185 -26.76 11.70 -9.28
C ASN A 185 -25.68 11.79 -10.37
N GLY A 186 -25.12 10.65 -10.78
CA GLY A 186 -23.97 10.60 -11.66
C GLY A 186 -22.65 10.70 -10.90
N THR A 187 -21.56 10.39 -11.55
CA THR A 187 -20.22 10.41 -10.97
C THR A 187 -19.17 10.77 -12.01
N VAL A 188 -18.00 11.22 -11.56
CA VAL A 188 -16.86 11.48 -12.45
C VAL A 188 -15.89 10.30 -12.37
N ILE A 189 -15.62 9.69 -13.53
CA ILE A 189 -14.63 8.62 -13.67
C ILE A 189 -13.61 9.10 -14.73
N SER A 190 -12.33 9.14 -14.33
CA SER A 190 -11.24 9.58 -15.22
C SER A 190 -11.58 10.89 -15.95
N GLU A 191 -11.99 11.92 -15.19
CA GLU A 191 -12.37 13.26 -15.67
C GLU A 191 -13.62 13.32 -16.56
N THR A 192 -14.30 12.19 -16.74
CA THR A 192 -15.52 12.10 -17.56
C THR A 192 -16.74 11.97 -16.66
N MET A 193 -17.75 12.84 -16.88
CA MET A 193 -19.03 12.75 -16.19
C MET A 193 -19.83 11.56 -16.72
N ILE A 194 -20.19 10.67 -15.83
CA ILE A 194 -21.05 9.51 -16.08
C ILE A 194 -22.43 9.82 -15.53
N GLU A 195 -23.41 9.85 -16.42
CA GLU A 195 -24.80 10.11 -16.05
C GLU A 195 -25.45 8.92 -15.34
N LYS A 196 -26.60 9.18 -14.71
CA LYS A 196 -27.44 8.16 -14.09
C LYS A 196 -27.75 7.02 -15.08
N PRO A 197 -27.48 5.75 -14.70
CA PRO A 197 -27.81 4.60 -15.52
C PRO A 197 -29.30 4.49 -15.86
N LYS A 198 -29.59 4.05 -17.07
CA LYS A 198 -30.98 3.87 -17.59
C LYS A 198 -31.37 2.38 -17.65
N SER A 199 -30.60 1.49 -16.99
CA SER A 199 -30.91 0.08 -16.84
C SER A 199 -30.10 -0.54 -15.70
N PHE A 200 -30.51 -1.67 -15.19
CA PHE A 200 -29.79 -2.46 -14.18
C PHE A 200 -28.40 -2.92 -14.72
N SER A 201 -28.38 -3.38 -15.97
CA SER A 201 -27.13 -3.82 -16.61
C SER A 201 -26.11 -2.67 -16.69
N THR A 202 -26.56 -1.46 -17.06
CA THR A 202 -25.70 -0.29 -17.08
C THR A 202 -25.24 0.12 -15.69
N ALA A 203 -26.15 0.05 -14.69
CA ALA A 203 -25.79 0.32 -13.29
C ALA A 203 -24.73 -0.63 -12.76
N CYS A 204 -24.83 -1.93 -13.06
CA CYS A 204 -23.79 -2.91 -12.73
C CYS A 204 -22.45 -2.60 -13.38
N ASN A 205 -22.46 -2.22 -14.65
CA ASN A 205 -21.22 -1.87 -15.36
C ASN A 205 -20.60 -0.59 -14.79
N VAL A 206 -21.36 0.47 -14.54
CA VAL A 206 -20.85 1.70 -13.92
C VAL A 206 -20.34 1.44 -12.51
N ALA A 207 -21.05 0.63 -11.71
CA ALA A 207 -20.61 0.24 -10.38
C ALA A 207 -19.22 -0.44 -10.41
N THR A 208 -18.96 -1.31 -11.38
CA THR A 208 -17.64 -1.97 -11.49
C THR A 208 -16.53 -1.01 -11.89
N GLN A 209 -16.83 0.02 -12.70
CA GLN A 209 -15.87 1.08 -13.01
C GLN A 209 -15.56 1.95 -11.78
N ILE A 210 -16.59 2.28 -10.97
CA ILE A 210 -16.40 2.98 -9.71
C ILE A 210 -15.51 2.15 -8.76
N ILE A 211 -15.80 0.87 -8.62
CA ILE A 211 -15.02 -0.08 -7.80
C ILE A 211 -13.55 -0.10 -8.24
N ALA A 212 -13.28 -0.17 -9.54
CA ALA A 212 -11.93 -0.18 -10.09
C ALA A 212 -11.20 1.15 -9.83
N GLN A 213 -11.89 2.27 -9.99
CA GLN A 213 -11.35 3.61 -9.74
C GLN A 213 -10.99 3.79 -8.25
N VAL A 214 -11.90 3.39 -7.36
CA VAL A 214 -11.65 3.42 -5.92
C VAL A 214 -10.46 2.53 -5.55
N ALA A 215 -10.43 1.29 -6.04
CA ALA A 215 -9.34 0.36 -5.79
C ALA A 215 -7.98 0.85 -6.33
N SER A 216 -7.97 1.73 -7.33
CA SER A 216 -6.74 2.36 -7.85
C SER A 216 -6.21 3.49 -6.95
N SER A 217 -7.03 3.97 -6.01
CA SER A 217 -6.70 5.10 -5.11
C SER A 217 -6.55 4.67 -3.65
N GLN A 218 -6.60 3.37 -3.37
CA GLN A 218 -6.48 2.80 -2.02
C GLN A 218 -5.65 1.51 -2.04
N TYR A 219 -5.15 1.10 -0.88
CA TYR A 219 -4.37 -0.13 -0.73
C TYR A 219 -5.10 -1.25 0.04
N GLY A 220 -6.18 -0.94 0.73
CA GLY A 220 -7.02 -1.90 1.45
C GLY A 220 -8.31 -2.25 0.72
N GLY A 221 -9.31 -2.67 1.46
CA GLY A 221 -10.58 -3.12 0.94
C GLY A 221 -11.64 -2.03 0.84
N GLN A 222 -12.61 -2.26 0.00
CA GLN A 222 -13.81 -1.42 -0.11
C GLN A 222 -15.07 -2.23 0.17
N SER A 223 -16.07 -1.59 0.72
CA SER A 223 -17.37 -2.20 0.98
C SER A 223 -18.42 -1.55 0.10
N ILE A 224 -19.26 -2.38 -0.50
CA ILE A 224 -20.44 -1.98 -1.26
C ILE A 224 -21.68 -2.69 -0.72
N THR A 225 -22.85 -2.15 -0.99
CA THR A 225 -24.11 -2.85 -0.73
C THR A 225 -24.93 -3.05 -2.00
N LEU A 226 -25.55 -4.20 -2.15
CA LEU A 226 -26.40 -4.51 -3.30
C LEU A 226 -27.71 -3.72 -3.28
N SER A 227 -28.11 -3.18 -2.13
CA SER A 227 -29.29 -2.31 -2.01
C SER A 227 -29.23 -1.07 -2.90
N HIS A 228 -28.02 -0.54 -3.16
CA HIS A 228 -27.81 0.60 -4.04
C HIS A 228 -28.07 0.32 -5.52
N LEU A 229 -28.09 -0.96 -5.92
CA LEU A 229 -28.43 -1.40 -7.28
C LEU A 229 -29.93 -1.71 -7.46
N ALA A 230 -30.63 -2.00 -6.36
CA ALA A 230 -32.04 -2.42 -6.40
C ALA A 230 -32.97 -1.42 -7.12
N PRO A 231 -32.84 -0.08 -7.00
CA PRO A 231 -33.69 0.85 -7.72
C PRO A 231 -33.62 0.70 -9.25
N PHE A 232 -32.51 0.25 -9.79
CA PHE A 232 -32.30 0.09 -11.24
C PHE A 232 -32.99 -1.17 -11.79
N VAL A 233 -33.42 -2.09 -10.94
CA VAL A 233 -34.24 -3.23 -11.35
C VAL A 233 -35.59 -2.75 -11.85
N ASP A 234 -36.22 -1.81 -11.14
CA ASP A 234 -37.49 -1.23 -11.60
C ASP A 234 -37.31 -0.37 -12.86
N VAL A 235 -36.20 0.37 -12.98
CA VAL A 235 -35.88 1.11 -14.22
C VAL A 235 -35.84 0.17 -15.43
N SER A 236 -35.16 -0.99 -15.30
CA SER A 236 -35.16 -2.00 -16.38
C SER A 236 -36.52 -2.65 -16.60
N ARG A 237 -37.28 -2.89 -15.55
CA ARG A 237 -38.65 -3.43 -15.65
C ARG A 237 -39.55 -2.52 -16.47
N GLN A 238 -39.57 -1.23 -16.18
CA GLN A 238 -40.36 -0.25 -16.94
C GLN A 238 -39.88 -0.16 -18.40
N LYS A 239 -38.58 -0.19 -18.63
CA LYS A 239 -38.00 -0.23 -19.96
C LYS A 239 -38.48 -1.46 -20.75
N PHE A 240 -38.42 -2.67 -20.18
CA PHE A 240 -38.85 -3.88 -20.86
C PHE A 240 -40.34 -3.92 -21.12
N ARG A 241 -41.16 -3.40 -20.20
CA ARG A 241 -42.61 -3.27 -20.45
C ARG A 241 -42.88 -2.40 -21.66
N LYS A 242 -42.20 -1.27 -21.79
CA LYS A 242 -42.33 -0.38 -22.93
C LYS A 242 -41.87 -1.08 -24.23
N GLU A 243 -40.70 -1.70 -24.21
CA GLU A 243 -40.15 -2.41 -25.37
C GLU A 243 -41.06 -3.53 -25.85
N VAL A 244 -41.58 -4.38 -24.93
CA VAL A 244 -42.51 -5.46 -25.26
C VAL A 244 -43.77 -4.90 -25.92
N LYS A 245 -44.34 -3.81 -25.36
CA LYS A 245 -45.55 -3.19 -25.91
C LYS A 245 -45.31 -2.68 -27.33
N GLU A 246 -44.24 -1.91 -27.53
CA GLU A 246 -43.86 -1.34 -28.85
C GLU A 246 -43.57 -2.43 -29.89
N GLU A 247 -42.88 -3.52 -29.51
CA GLU A 247 -42.62 -4.64 -30.42
C GLU A 247 -43.91 -5.33 -30.93
N PHE A 248 -44.88 -5.59 -30.03
CA PHE A 248 -46.12 -6.24 -30.42
C PHE A 248 -47.05 -5.31 -31.21
N GLU A 249 -47.12 -4.03 -30.85
CA GLU A 249 -47.80 -3.01 -31.63
C GLU A 249 -47.26 -2.93 -33.08
N THR A 250 -45.94 -3.00 -33.24
CA THR A 250 -45.27 -2.95 -34.54
C THR A 250 -45.66 -4.09 -35.49
N ILE A 251 -45.94 -5.27 -34.92
CA ILE A 251 -46.39 -6.43 -35.70
C ILE A 251 -47.90 -6.57 -35.74
N GLY A 252 -48.64 -5.56 -35.28
CA GLY A 252 -50.11 -5.53 -35.32
C GLY A 252 -50.82 -6.43 -34.34
N LEU A 253 -50.15 -6.83 -33.26
CA LEU A 253 -50.71 -7.64 -32.17
C LEU A 253 -50.88 -6.82 -30.89
N GLU A 254 -52.05 -6.89 -30.31
CA GLU A 254 -52.31 -6.32 -28.97
C GLU A 254 -52.16 -7.39 -27.88
N LEU A 255 -51.35 -7.10 -26.88
CA LEU A 255 -51.21 -7.92 -25.68
C LEU A 255 -51.93 -7.26 -24.50
N ASP A 256 -52.53 -8.08 -23.67
CA ASP A 256 -53.01 -7.61 -22.35
C ASP A 256 -51.82 -7.30 -21.43
N ASP A 257 -52.07 -6.44 -20.44
CA ASP A 257 -51.05 -5.97 -19.50
C ASP A 257 -50.42 -7.12 -18.70
N GLU A 258 -51.14 -8.22 -18.47
CA GLU A 258 -50.62 -9.39 -17.75
C GLU A 258 -49.51 -10.09 -18.56
N LYS A 259 -49.73 -10.28 -19.86
CA LYS A 259 -48.75 -10.88 -20.75
C LYS A 259 -47.55 -9.98 -20.97
N ILE A 260 -47.77 -8.64 -21.11
CA ILE A 260 -46.69 -7.66 -21.20
C ILE A 260 -45.80 -7.75 -19.94
N ASN A 261 -46.40 -7.78 -18.75
CA ASN A 261 -45.71 -7.90 -17.48
C ASN A 261 -44.91 -9.21 -17.41
N ALA A 262 -45.53 -10.34 -17.77
CA ALA A 262 -44.86 -11.65 -17.72
C ALA A 262 -43.63 -11.71 -18.60
N LEU A 263 -43.72 -11.21 -19.83
CA LEU A 263 -42.57 -11.12 -20.78
C LEU A 263 -41.52 -10.16 -20.27
N ALA A 264 -41.91 -9.02 -19.74
CA ALA A 264 -40.95 -8.04 -19.17
C ALA A 264 -40.19 -8.62 -17.97
N GLU A 265 -40.87 -9.32 -17.07
CA GLU A 265 -40.23 -9.98 -15.92
C GLU A 265 -39.29 -11.12 -16.34
N GLU A 266 -39.60 -11.85 -17.40
CA GLU A 266 -38.68 -12.86 -17.97
C GLU A 266 -37.37 -12.20 -18.51
N ARG A 267 -37.51 -11.11 -19.24
CA ARG A 267 -36.36 -10.31 -19.74
C ARG A 267 -35.54 -9.75 -18.59
N LEU A 268 -36.23 -9.21 -17.57
CA LEU A 268 -35.60 -8.65 -16.38
C LEU A 268 -34.76 -9.69 -15.63
N LYS A 269 -35.28 -10.89 -15.41
CA LYS A 269 -34.51 -11.98 -14.78
C LYS A 269 -33.22 -12.28 -15.54
N LYS A 270 -33.29 -12.33 -16.88
CA LYS A 270 -32.09 -12.52 -17.72
C LYS A 270 -31.12 -11.35 -17.60
N GLU A 271 -31.61 -10.12 -17.49
CA GLU A 271 -30.77 -8.95 -17.28
C GLU A 271 -30.09 -8.96 -15.89
N ILE A 272 -30.83 -9.31 -14.83
CA ILE A 272 -30.26 -9.43 -13.48
C ILE A 272 -29.12 -10.47 -13.48
N THR A 273 -29.35 -11.64 -14.07
CA THR A 273 -28.31 -12.66 -14.21
C THR A 273 -27.05 -12.11 -14.90
N LYS A 274 -27.21 -11.42 -16.04
CA LYS A 274 -26.10 -10.83 -16.78
C LYS A 274 -25.39 -9.71 -16.01
N GLY A 275 -26.16 -8.85 -15.34
CA GLY A 275 -25.62 -7.75 -14.53
C GLY A 275 -24.78 -8.26 -13.36
N VAL A 276 -25.28 -9.25 -12.63
CA VAL A 276 -24.55 -9.90 -11.53
C VAL A 276 -23.29 -10.61 -12.05
N GLN A 277 -23.38 -11.32 -13.16
CA GLN A 277 -22.22 -11.93 -13.81
C GLN A 277 -21.17 -10.90 -14.20
N THR A 278 -21.60 -9.73 -14.72
CA THR A 278 -20.71 -8.64 -15.08
C THR A 278 -19.94 -8.14 -13.87
N ILE A 279 -20.62 -7.91 -12.73
CA ILE A 279 -19.94 -7.48 -11.49
C ILE A 279 -18.91 -8.52 -11.07
N GLN A 280 -19.30 -9.78 -10.96
CA GLN A 280 -18.41 -10.84 -10.50
C GLN A 280 -17.21 -11.04 -11.44
N TYR A 281 -17.45 -11.05 -12.73
CA TYR A 281 -16.39 -11.20 -13.73
C TYR A 281 -15.39 -10.05 -13.67
N GLN A 282 -15.89 -8.81 -13.65
CA GLN A 282 -15.01 -7.65 -13.66
C GLN A 282 -14.22 -7.53 -12.35
N VAL A 283 -14.83 -7.80 -11.20
CA VAL A 283 -14.14 -7.76 -9.91
C VAL A 283 -12.94 -8.73 -9.85
N VAL A 284 -13.07 -9.92 -10.43
CA VAL A 284 -11.99 -10.92 -10.40
C VAL A 284 -10.97 -10.77 -11.55
N THR A 285 -11.32 -10.06 -12.61
CA THR A 285 -10.46 -9.91 -13.81
C THR A 285 -9.85 -8.52 -13.95
N LEU A 286 -10.41 -7.49 -13.33
CA LEU A 286 -9.85 -6.15 -13.33
C LEU A 286 -8.57 -6.10 -12.50
N MET A 287 -7.54 -5.53 -13.08
CA MET A 287 -6.32 -5.15 -12.39
C MET A 287 -6.29 -3.62 -12.26
N THR A 288 -6.08 -3.13 -11.06
CA THR A 288 -5.97 -1.70 -10.78
C THR A 288 -4.62 -1.14 -11.22
N THR A 289 -4.46 0.18 -11.19
CA THR A 289 -3.21 0.85 -11.58
C THR A 289 -2.01 0.45 -10.75
N ASN A 290 -2.22 0.07 -9.48
CA ASN A 290 -1.19 -0.45 -8.58
C ASN A 290 -1.03 -1.99 -8.65
N GLY A 291 -1.68 -2.63 -9.63
CA GLY A 291 -1.50 -4.04 -9.92
C GLY A 291 -2.20 -5.02 -8.98
N GLN A 292 -3.17 -4.58 -8.19
CA GLN A 292 -3.97 -5.47 -7.33
C GLN A 292 -5.38 -5.69 -7.90
N ALA A 293 -5.97 -6.85 -7.62
CA ALA A 293 -7.39 -7.07 -7.81
C ALA A 293 -8.19 -6.29 -6.74
N PRO A 294 -9.37 -5.72 -7.08
CA PRO A 294 -10.21 -5.08 -6.08
C PRO A 294 -10.57 -6.04 -4.94
N PHE A 295 -10.30 -5.63 -3.70
CA PHE A 295 -10.74 -6.38 -2.51
C PHE A 295 -12.06 -5.80 -2.02
N ILE A 296 -13.14 -6.58 -2.11
CA ILE A 296 -14.51 -6.09 -1.93
C ILE A 296 -15.27 -6.91 -0.91
N THR A 297 -15.85 -6.21 0.07
CA THR A 297 -16.90 -6.73 0.93
C THR A 297 -18.25 -6.32 0.36
N VAL A 298 -19.14 -7.28 0.17
CA VAL A 298 -20.48 -7.05 -0.38
C VAL A 298 -21.54 -7.27 0.70
N PHE A 299 -22.24 -6.21 1.06
CA PHE A 299 -23.38 -6.31 1.96
C PHE A 299 -24.61 -6.80 1.21
N MET A 300 -25.29 -7.79 1.81
CA MET A 300 -26.47 -8.46 1.28
C MET A 300 -27.56 -8.51 2.36
N TYR A 301 -27.99 -7.34 2.82
CA TYR A 301 -28.90 -7.23 3.94
C TYR A 301 -30.25 -6.64 3.49
N LEU A 302 -31.32 -7.44 3.53
CA LEU A 302 -32.65 -7.06 3.02
C LEU A 302 -33.27 -5.86 3.74
N ASN A 303 -32.95 -5.68 5.04
CA ASN A 303 -33.50 -4.58 5.82
C ASN A 303 -32.85 -3.21 5.57
N GLU A 304 -31.88 -3.13 4.66
CA GLU A 304 -31.37 -1.83 4.19
C GLU A 304 -32.40 -1.03 3.40
N VAL A 305 -33.43 -1.71 2.90
CA VAL A 305 -34.52 -1.09 2.17
C VAL A 305 -35.89 -1.39 2.83
N PRO A 306 -36.89 -0.49 2.69
CA PRO A 306 -38.21 -0.71 3.23
C PRO A 306 -38.89 -1.92 2.58
N GLU A 307 -39.90 -2.49 3.29
CA GLU A 307 -40.71 -3.55 2.74
C GLU A 307 -41.47 -3.14 1.49
N GLY A 308 -41.65 -4.11 0.59
CA GLY A 308 -42.33 -3.90 -0.68
C GLY A 308 -41.45 -4.20 -1.88
N ARG A 309 -41.82 -3.69 -3.03
CA ARG A 309 -41.21 -4.00 -4.32
C ARG A 309 -39.66 -3.84 -4.34
N LEU A 310 -39.16 -2.79 -3.72
CA LEU A 310 -37.72 -2.54 -3.69
C LEU A 310 -36.96 -3.66 -2.94
N ARG A 311 -37.54 -4.18 -1.84
CA ARG A 311 -36.96 -5.31 -1.12
C ARG A 311 -37.07 -6.62 -1.91
N ASP A 312 -38.11 -6.83 -2.66
CA ASP A 312 -38.24 -7.97 -3.56
C ASP A 312 -37.18 -7.91 -4.66
N ASP A 313 -36.97 -6.74 -5.25
CA ASP A 313 -35.95 -6.50 -6.25
C ASP A 313 -34.53 -6.72 -5.69
N LEU A 314 -34.27 -6.26 -4.48
CA LEU A 314 -33.01 -6.54 -3.78
C LEU A 314 -32.83 -8.05 -3.52
N ALA A 315 -33.91 -8.73 -3.12
CA ALA A 315 -33.88 -10.19 -2.91
C ALA A 315 -33.51 -10.95 -4.19
N MET A 316 -34.03 -10.52 -5.35
CA MET A 316 -33.67 -11.09 -6.65
C MET A 316 -32.17 -10.93 -6.96
N ILE A 317 -31.58 -9.77 -6.66
CA ILE A 317 -30.14 -9.50 -6.88
C ILE A 317 -29.31 -10.39 -5.95
N ILE A 318 -29.67 -10.46 -4.66
CA ILE A 318 -28.95 -11.27 -3.65
C ILE A 318 -29.02 -12.75 -4.03
N GLU A 319 -30.21 -13.26 -4.35
CA GLU A 319 -30.38 -14.66 -4.76
C GLU A 319 -29.52 -15.00 -5.99
N GLU A 320 -29.52 -14.14 -7.00
CA GLU A 320 -28.73 -14.36 -8.21
C GLU A 320 -27.21 -14.26 -7.88
N THR A 321 -26.81 -13.34 -7.01
CA THR A 321 -25.41 -13.23 -6.56
C THR A 321 -24.94 -14.52 -5.90
N LEU A 322 -25.73 -15.09 -5.01
CA LEU A 322 -25.42 -16.36 -4.36
C LEU A 322 -25.37 -17.51 -5.36
N LYS A 323 -26.34 -17.59 -6.30
CA LYS A 323 -26.36 -18.61 -7.39
C LYS A 323 -25.09 -18.55 -8.26
N GLN A 324 -24.65 -17.37 -8.63
CA GLN A 324 -23.44 -17.20 -9.45
C GLN A 324 -22.15 -17.54 -8.69
N ARG A 325 -22.13 -17.33 -7.37
CA ARG A 325 -20.99 -17.73 -6.52
C ARG A 325 -20.87 -19.23 -6.29
N MET A 326 -21.93 -19.98 -6.51
CA MET A 326 -21.95 -21.46 -6.40
C MET A 326 -21.47 -22.18 -7.67
N LYS A 327 -21.33 -21.46 -8.78
CA LYS A 327 -20.83 -21.99 -10.07
C LYS A 327 -19.32 -21.89 -10.17
#